data_c61624f26b9f81c64c15f1f01658d213
#
_entry.id   c61624f26b9f81c64c15f1f01658d213
#
_cell.length_a   1.000
_cell.length_b   1.000
_cell.length_c   1.000
_cell.angle_alpha   90.00
_cell.angle_beta   90.00
_cell.angle_gamma   90.00
#
_symmetry.space_group_name_H-M   'P 1'
#
loop_
_entity.id
_entity.type
_entity.pdbx_description
1 polymer ?
#
loop_
_entity_poly.entity_id
_entity_poly.type
_entity_poly.pdbx_seq_one_letter_code
_entity_poly.pdbx_strand_id
1 'polypeptide(L)'
;MLQLYKNIKSRRIELNMTQSDLASKMGYADKSMIAKIEKGVIDLPQSKIIAFAKVLNTAPGILMGLDGTSVDQSSLSEGIRIKIYGRVAAGIPLEAIEDVIDEEEIPEELARTGEFFGLRISGDSMEPDIHNGDTVIVKRQDDAESDEIVIALVNGNDGVCKRLKKYADSIALISLNPNYEPMYFSREEIDEKPVRIIGKVVELRRKF
;
A
#
# COMPACT_ATOMS: atom_id res chain seq x y z
N MET A 1 36.64 6.09 -12.11
CA MET A 1 36.26 5.21 -10.98
C MET A 1 34.75 5.31 -10.85
N LEU A 2 34.04 4.19 -10.94
CA LEU A 2 32.59 4.16 -10.82
C LEU A 2 32.15 4.71 -9.45
N GLN A 3 31.05 5.46 -9.42
CA GLN A 3 30.53 6.10 -8.21
C GLN A 3 30.27 5.09 -7.09
N LEU A 4 29.85 3.87 -7.44
CA LEU A 4 29.62 2.74 -6.54
C LEU A 4 30.79 2.51 -5.54
N TYR A 5 32.02 2.46 -6.03
CA TYR A 5 33.17 2.13 -5.18
C TYR A 5 33.56 3.27 -4.24
N LYS A 6 33.34 4.51 -4.68
CA LYS A 6 33.49 5.70 -3.82
C LYS A 6 32.43 5.69 -2.71
N ASN A 7 31.19 5.39 -3.06
CA ASN A 7 30.08 5.36 -2.12
C ASN A 7 30.24 4.26 -1.07
N ILE A 8 30.73 3.06 -1.46
CA ILE A 8 31.07 1.99 -0.52
C ILE A 8 32.10 2.48 0.50
N LYS A 9 33.18 3.14 0.03
CA LYS A 9 34.22 3.69 0.91
C LYS A 9 33.70 4.78 1.84
N SER A 10 32.95 5.75 1.31
CA SER A 10 32.38 6.85 2.09
C SER A 10 31.48 6.31 3.18
N ARG A 11 30.55 5.40 2.81
CA ARG A 11 29.59 4.84 3.77
C ARG A 11 30.25 4.03 4.87
N ARG A 12 31.31 3.26 4.54
CA ARG A 12 32.13 2.57 5.55
C ARG A 12 32.74 3.54 6.57
N ILE A 13 33.29 4.66 6.07
CA ILE A 13 33.92 5.69 6.93
C ILE A 13 32.86 6.37 7.82
N GLU A 14 31.69 6.73 7.28
CA GLU A 14 30.57 7.29 8.03
C GLU A 14 30.13 6.39 9.19
N LEU A 15 30.19 5.07 8.98
CA LEU A 15 29.88 4.07 10.00
C LEU A 15 31.06 3.77 10.93
N ASN A 16 32.15 4.52 10.85
CA ASN A 16 33.37 4.31 11.63
C ASN A 16 33.98 2.91 11.52
N MET A 17 33.75 2.22 10.39
CA MET A 17 34.27 0.87 10.12
C MET A 17 35.66 0.94 9.50
N THR A 18 36.57 0.08 9.96
CA THR A 18 37.82 -0.20 9.24
C THR A 18 37.57 -1.10 8.01
N GLN A 19 38.54 -1.15 7.10
CA GLN A 19 38.48 -2.12 5.99
C GLN A 19 38.48 -3.58 6.47
N SER A 20 39.09 -3.86 7.61
CA SER A 20 39.07 -5.18 8.25
C SER A 20 37.71 -5.53 8.79
N ASP A 21 37.02 -4.59 9.41
CA ASP A 21 35.64 -4.78 9.94
C ASP A 21 34.67 -5.10 8.81
N LEU A 22 34.77 -4.32 7.71
CA LEU A 22 33.92 -4.54 6.55
C LEU A 22 34.24 -5.89 5.88
N ALA A 23 35.53 -6.26 5.77
CA ALA A 23 35.93 -7.58 5.23
C ALA A 23 35.34 -8.72 6.05
N SER A 24 35.45 -8.66 7.37
CA SER A 24 34.89 -9.66 8.27
C SER A 24 33.37 -9.80 8.11
N LYS A 25 32.64 -8.67 8.09
CA LYS A 25 31.18 -8.67 7.91
C LYS A 25 30.73 -9.17 6.54
N MET A 26 31.57 -9.01 5.51
CA MET A 26 31.32 -9.50 4.15
C MET A 26 31.78 -10.95 3.94
N GLY A 27 32.44 -11.59 4.94
CA GLY A 27 32.96 -12.95 4.85
C GLY A 27 34.23 -13.05 4.00
N TYR A 28 34.99 -11.96 3.86
CA TYR A 28 36.31 -12.00 3.18
C TYR A 28 37.41 -12.33 4.17
N ALA A 29 38.43 -13.08 3.68
CA ALA A 29 39.54 -13.56 4.49
C ALA A 29 40.39 -12.41 5.07
N ASP A 30 40.52 -11.31 4.32
CA ASP A 30 41.31 -10.15 4.75
C ASP A 30 40.86 -8.83 4.10
N LYS A 31 41.38 -7.71 4.61
CA LYS A 31 41.06 -6.35 4.17
C LYS A 31 41.49 -6.02 2.74
N SER A 32 42.38 -6.81 2.13
CA SER A 32 42.92 -6.48 0.80
C SER A 32 41.85 -6.53 -0.27
N MET A 33 40.84 -7.40 -0.09
CA MET A 33 39.69 -7.48 -0.98
C MET A 33 38.87 -6.16 -0.94
N ILE A 34 38.59 -5.65 0.25
CA ILE A 34 37.89 -4.36 0.42
C ILE A 34 38.70 -3.22 -0.19
N ALA A 35 40.03 -3.20 0.03
CA ALA A 35 40.90 -2.18 -0.54
C ALA A 35 40.90 -2.19 -2.09
N LYS A 36 40.85 -3.38 -2.72
CA LYS A 36 40.75 -3.51 -4.18
C LYS A 36 39.38 -3.09 -4.70
N ILE A 37 38.31 -3.40 -3.97
CA ILE A 37 36.93 -3.00 -4.30
C ILE A 37 36.80 -1.47 -4.22
N GLU A 38 37.24 -0.86 -3.12
CA GLU A 38 37.17 0.59 -2.94
C GLU A 38 37.98 1.38 -3.96
N LYS A 39 39.03 0.75 -4.53
CA LYS A 39 39.82 1.28 -5.65
C LYS A 39 39.16 1.05 -7.03
N GLY A 40 38.10 0.27 -7.10
CA GLY A 40 37.45 -0.08 -8.37
C GLY A 40 38.26 -1.04 -9.24
N VAL A 41 39.10 -1.85 -8.63
CA VAL A 41 39.96 -2.85 -9.34
C VAL A 41 39.19 -4.14 -9.58
N ILE A 42 38.12 -4.37 -8.83
CA ILE A 42 37.29 -5.58 -8.89
C ILE A 42 35.87 -5.15 -9.17
N ASP A 43 35.29 -5.71 -10.22
CA ASP A 43 33.88 -5.55 -10.50
C ASP A 43 33.01 -6.37 -9.55
N LEU A 44 31.91 -5.74 -9.05
CA LEU A 44 30.98 -6.38 -8.16
C LEU A 44 29.74 -6.83 -8.90
N PRO A 45 29.39 -8.12 -8.85
CA PRO A 45 28.08 -8.57 -9.35
C PRO A 45 26.96 -8.02 -8.47
N GLN A 46 25.76 -7.90 -9.03
CA GLN A 46 24.59 -7.32 -8.37
C GLN A 46 24.31 -7.93 -6.99
N SER A 47 24.47 -9.25 -6.85
CA SER A 47 24.30 -9.94 -5.56
C SER A 47 25.25 -9.44 -4.47
N LYS A 48 26.49 -9.09 -4.85
CA LYS A 48 27.47 -8.51 -3.92
C LYS A 48 27.16 -7.06 -3.59
N ILE A 49 26.66 -6.27 -4.55
CA ILE A 49 26.21 -4.89 -4.29
C ILE A 49 25.10 -4.88 -3.25
N ILE A 50 24.11 -5.80 -3.36
CA ILE A 50 23.04 -5.97 -2.37
C ILE A 50 23.61 -6.36 -1.00
N ALA A 51 24.60 -7.27 -0.95
CA ALA A 51 25.24 -7.66 0.30
C ALA A 51 26.00 -6.50 0.96
N PHE A 52 26.74 -5.69 0.17
CA PHE A 52 27.39 -4.47 0.66
C PHE A 52 26.38 -3.46 1.21
N ALA A 53 25.28 -3.23 0.50
CA ALA A 53 24.23 -2.33 0.92
C ALA A 53 23.65 -2.74 2.28
N LYS A 54 23.39 -4.04 2.48
CA LYS A 54 22.90 -4.58 3.75
C LYS A 54 23.89 -4.38 4.90
N VAL A 55 25.18 -4.66 4.67
CA VAL A 55 26.24 -4.53 5.70
C VAL A 55 26.51 -3.07 6.04
N LEU A 56 26.41 -2.19 5.05
CA LEU A 56 26.66 -0.75 5.18
C LEU A 56 25.39 0.03 5.58
N ASN A 57 24.29 -0.67 5.85
CA ASN A 57 23.00 -0.10 6.22
C ASN A 57 22.57 1.03 5.26
N THR A 58 22.44 0.68 3.97
CA THR A 58 22.07 1.60 2.89
C THR A 58 21.35 0.86 1.77
N ALA A 59 20.69 1.58 0.86
CA ALA A 59 20.05 0.95 -0.30
C ALA A 59 21.07 0.68 -1.44
N PRO A 60 20.92 -0.42 -2.21
CA PRO A 60 21.79 -0.71 -3.35
C PRO A 60 21.85 0.42 -4.38
N GLY A 61 20.73 1.12 -4.63
CA GLY A 61 20.65 2.26 -5.54
C GLY A 61 21.55 3.42 -5.10
N ILE A 62 21.58 3.73 -3.81
CA ILE A 62 22.44 4.79 -3.24
C ILE A 62 23.92 4.43 -3.44
N LEU A 63 24.30 3.16 -3.21
CA LEU A 63 25.68 2.73 -3.48
C LEU A 63 26.03 2.86 -4.96
N MET A 64 25.10 2.62 -5.87
CA MET A 64 25.31 2.76 -7.32
C MET A 64 25.36 4.21 -7.80
N GLY A 65 25.05 5.19 -6.94
CA GLY A 65 25.03 6.61 -7.31
C GLY A 65 23.81 7.00 -8.15
N LEU A 66 22.71 6.29 -7.99
CA LEU A 66 21.42 6.70 -8.53
C LEU A 66 20.92 7.86 -7.66
N ASP A 67 21.39 9.07 -7.97
CA ASP A 67 20.94 10.28 -7.31
C ASP A 67 19.47 10.52 -7.59
N GLY A 68 18.69 10.61 -6.55
CA GLY A 68 17.37 11.19 -6.64
C GLY A 68 16.23 10.54 -5.90
N THR A 69 16.47 9.50 -5.14
CA THR A 69 15.59 9.20 -4.01
C THR A 69 16.47 8.70 -2.88
N SER A 70 16.75 9.59 -1.94
CA SER A 70 16.99 9.16 -0.57
C SER A 70 15.79 8.32 -0.18
N VAL A 71 15.89 7.02 -0.41
CA VAL A 71 15.13 6.09 0.40
C VAL A 71 15.80 6.23 1.76
N ASP A 72 15.33 7.20 2.49
CA ASP A 72 15.57 7.37 3.90
C ASP A 72 15.26 6.02 4.53
N GLN A 73 16.27 5.27 4.97
CA GLN A 73 16.08 4.02 5.72
C GLN A 73 15.60 4.31 7.17
N SER A 74 15.40 5.58 7.51
CA SER A 74 14.51 5.97 8.60
C SER A 74 13.04 5.95 8.16
N SER A 75 12.77 5.85 6.86
CA SER A 75 11.47 5.54 6.30
C SER A 75 11.45 4.07 5.79
N LEU A 76 11.66 3.13 6.67
CA LEU A 76 10.46 2.35 7.03
C LEU A 76 9.46 3.41 7.45
N SER A 77 8.78 4.02 6.49
CA SER A 77 7.65 4.86 6.76
C SER A 77 6.82 4.02 7.70
N GLU A 78 6.73 4.45 8.96
CA GLU A 78 5.68 3.92 9.82
C GLU A 78 4.45 4.11 8.96
N GLY A 79 3.93 2.99 8.44
CA GLY A 79 2.76 3.04 7.58
C GLY A 79 1.70 3.81 8.35
N ILE A 80 0.99 4.69 7.68
CA ILE A 80 -0.10 5.40 8.35
C ILE A 80 -1.12 4.35 8.74
N ARG A 81 -1.40 4.24 10.03
CA ARG A 81 -2.40 3.30 10.54
C ARG A 81 -3.80 3.80 10.21
N ILE A 82 -4.57 2.92 9.63
CA ILE A 82 -5.99 3.12 9.34
C ILE A 82 -6.81 2.10 10.13
N LYS A 83 -8.00 2.51 10.53
CA LYS A 83 -8.94 1.65 11.23
C LYS A 83 -9.66 0.73 10.25
N ILE A 84 -9.84 -0.53 10.64
CA ILE A 84 -10.64 -1.51 9.92
C ILE A 84 -11.98 -1.66 10.65
N TYR A 85 -13.05 -1.44 9.92
CA TYR A 85 -14.41 -1.58 10.43
C TYR A 85 -15.01 -2.93 10.04
N GLY A 86 -15.76 -3.53 10.93
CA GLY A 86 -16.56 -4.73 10.65
C GLY A 86 -17.82 -4.36 9.84
N ARG A 87 -18.35 -3.18 10.10
CA ARG A 87 -19.56 -2.66 9.45
C ARG A 87 -19.50 -1.14 9.32
N VAL A 88 -20.10 -0.60 8.27
CA VAL A 88 -20.30 0.83 8.11
C VAL A 88 -21.82 1.08 7.99
N ALA A 89 -22.36 1.89 8.87
CA ALA A 89 -23.79 2.22 8.90
C ALA A 89 -24.04 3.65 8.45
N ALA A 90 -25.21 3.89 7.85
CA ALA A 90 -25.62 5.22 7.44
C ALA A 90 -25.99 6.11 8.64
N GLY A 91 -25.73 7.40 8.50
CA GLY A 91 -26.05 8.41 9.51
C GLY A 91 -25.06 8.50 10.66
N ILE A 92 -24.09 7.62 10.75
CA ILE A 92 -23.01 7.66 11.74
C ILE A 92 -21.73 8.09 11.03
N PRO A 93 -21.09 9.21 11.42
CA PRO A 93 -19.77 9.56 10.90
C PRO A 93 -18.78 8.41 11.16
N LEU A 94 -17.88 8.14 10.20
CA LEU A 94 -16.87 7.07 10.32
C LEU A 94 -16.07 7.17 11.63
N GLU A 95 -15.83 8.39 12.09
CA GLU A 95 -15.11 8.68 13.33
C GLU A 95 -15.89 8.26 14.60
N ALA A 96 -17.23 8.16 14.49
CA ALA A 96 -18.14 7.78 15.57
C ALA A 96 -18.57 6.31 15.52
N ILE A 97 -18.05 5.53 14.54
CA ILE A 97 -18.30 4.10 14.46
C ILE A 97 -17.45 3.40 15.50
N GLU A 98 -18.11 2.75 16.46
CA GLU A 98 -17.44 1.98 17.54
C GLU A 98 -16.97 0.60 17.07
N ASP A 99 -17.40 0.12 15.90
CA ASP A 99 -17.11 -1.22 15.36
C ASP A 99 -15.73 -1.29 14.66
N VAL A 100 -14.70 -0.81 15.35
CA VAL A 100 -13.30 -0.97 14.93
C VAL A 100 -12.84 -2.35 15.35
N ILE A 101 -12.55 -3.22 14.38
CA ILE A 101 -12.20 -4.62 14.62
C ILE A 101 -10.71 -4.92 14.47
N ASP A 102 -9.96 -4.06 13.77
CA ASP A 102 -8.53 -4.24 13.50
C ASP A 102 -7.92 -2.90 13.04
N GLU A 103 -6.60 -2.86 12.90
CA GLU A 103 -5.86 -1.76 12.28
C GLU A 103 -4.92 -2.32 11.22
N GLU A 104 -4.71 -1.57 10.15
CA GLU A 104 -3.76 -1.92 9.08
C GLU A 104 -2.91 -0.69 8.73
N GLU A 105 -1.71 -0.94 8.22
CA GLU A 105 -0.83 0.13 7.78
C GLU A 105 -0.92 0.29 6.26
N ILE A 106 -1.05 1.54 5.79
CA ILE A 106 -0.98 1.89 4.37
C ILE A 106 0.29 2.73 4.13
N PRO A 107 0.89 2.65 2.92
CA PRO A 107 2.03 3.48 2.58
C PRO A 107 1.73 4.97 2.73
N GLU A 108 2.69 5.74 3.23
CA GLU A 108 2.54 7.20 3.41
C GLU A 108 2.18 7.90 2.09
N GLU A 109 2.74 7.43 0.97
CA GLU A 109 2.43 7.95 -0.37
C GLU A 109 0.94 7.83 -0.70
N LEU A 110 0.32 6.70 -0.35
CA LEU A 110 -1.11 6.49 -0.50
C LEU A 110 -1.89 7.40 0.45
N ALA A 111 -1.52 7.44 1.72
CA ALA A 111 -2.18 8.25 2.74
C ALA A 111 -2.20 9.76 2.40
N ARG A 112 -1.19 10.28 1.73
CA ARG A 112 -1.14 11.67 1.24
C ARG A 112 -2.19 11.99 0.16
N THR A 113 -2.79 10.99 -0.48
CA THR A 113 -3.79 11.20 -1.55
C THR A 113 -5.20 11.41 -1.03
N GLY A 114 -5.45 11.26 0.27
CA GLY A 114 -6.77 11.44 0.90
C GLY A 114 -6.91 10.69 2.21
N GLU A 115 -8.13 10.58 2.67
CA GLU A 115 -8.49 9.81 3.86
C GLU A 115 -8.82 8.36 3.51
N PHE A 116 -8.40 7.42 4.35
CA PHE A 116 -8.58 6.00 4.12
C PHE A 116 -9.14 5.29 5.35
N PHE A 117 -9.88 4.24 5.09
CA PHE A 117 -10.31 3.27 6.09
C PHE A 117 -10.33 1.87 5.49
N GLY A 118 -10.33 0.86 6.33
CA GLY A 118 -10.55 -0.52 5.91
C GLY A 118 -11.95 -0.99 6.24
N LEU A 119 -12.45 -1.91 5.44
CA LEU A 119 -13.73 -2.58 5.68
C LEU A 119 -13.54 -4.09 5.53
N ARG A 120 -13.99 -4.84 6.52
CA ARG A 120 -14.07 -6.31 6.45
C ARG A 120 -15.28 -6.70 5.61
N ILE A 121 -15.04 -7.49 4.58
CA ILE A 121 -16.12 -7.97 3.72
C ILE A 121 -16.87 -9.11 4.39
N SER A 122 -18.20 -9.03 4.35
CA SER A 122 -19.09 -10.08 4.81
C SER A 122 -20.01 -10.49 3.66
N GLY A 123 -20.14 -11.79 3.45
CA GLY A 123 -20.92 -12.37 2.35
C GLY A 123 -20.09 -12.64 1.09
N ASP A 124 -20.76 -13.15 0.06
CA ASP A 124 -20.18 -13.71 -1.17
C ASP A 124 -20.58 -12.95 -2.44
N SER A 125 -21.26 -11.82 -2.30
CA SER A 125 -21.80 -11.07 -3.45
C SER A 125 -20.72 -10.50 -4.38
N MET A 126 -19.48 -10.45 -3.94
CA MET A 126 -18.35 -9.93 -4.70
C MET A 126 -17.36 -11.04 -5.13
N GLU A 127 -17.73 -12.30 -4.95
CA GLU A 127 -16.96 -13.43 -5.49
C GLU A 127 -17.02 -13.46 -7.02
N PRO A 128 -15.99 -13.99 -7.70
CA PRO A 128 -14.82 -14.67 -7.13
C PRO A 128 -13.65 -13.74 -6.73
N ASP A 129 -13.72 -12.45 -6.99
CA ASP A 129 -12.57 -11.55 -6.80
C ASP A 129 -12.37 -11.18 -5.34
N ILE A 130 -13.46 -10.87 -4.61
CA ILE A 130 -13.45 -10.47 -3.21
C ILE A 130 -14.28 -11.47 -2.40
N HIS A 131 -13.64 -12.13 -1.44
CA HIS A 131 -14.28 -13.19 -0.65
C HIS A 131 -14.73 -12.69 0.72
N ASN A 132 -15.60 -13.47 1.32
CA ASN A 132 -15.96 -13.29 2.72
C ASN A 132 -14.71 -13.34 3.61
N GLY A 133 -14.55 -12.36 4.50
CA GLY A 133 -13.39 -12.24 5.39
C GLY A 133 -12.21 -11.43 4.82
N ASP A 134 -12.24 -11.06 3.54
CA ASP A 134 -11.24 -10.14 2.99
C ASP A 134 -11.36 -8.75 3.62
N THR A 135 -10.27 -8.00 3.62
CA THR A 135 -10.26 -6.59 4.00
C THR A 135 -10.04 -5.74 2.75
N VAL A 136 -10.91 -4.80 2.47
CA VAL A 136 -10.70 -3.80 1.42
C VAL A 136 -10.25 -2.48 2.03
N ILE A 137 -9.24 -1.86 1.41
CA ILE A 137 -8.80 -0.51 1.74
C ILE A 137 -9.59 0.46 0.87
N VAL A 138 -10.23 1.41 1.51
CA VAL A 138 -11.20 2.30 0.90
C VAL A 138 -10.69 3.73 1.01
N LYS A 139 -10.57 4.43 -0.12
CA LYS A 139 -10.38 5.88 -0.15
C LYS A 139 -11.71 6.56 0.06
N ARG A 140 -11.80 7.42 1.08
CA ARG A 140 -13.02 8.18 1.39
C ARG A 140 -13.29 9.22 0.30
N GLN A 141 -14.42 9.10 -0.34
CA GLN A 141 -14.92 10.03 -1.35
C GLN A 141 -16.40 9.79 -1.60
N ASP A 142 -17.13 10.78 -2.05
CA ASP A 142 -18.56 10.74 -2.26
C ASP A 142 -18.96 10.41 -3.71
N ASP A 143 -17.98 10.20 -4.57
CA ASP A 143 -18.17 9.78 -5.96
C ASP A 143 -17.05 8.82 -6.42
N ALA A 144 -17.30 8.10 -7.51
CA ALA A 144 -16.34 7.21 -8.16
C ALA A 144 -16.67 7.09 -9.66
N GLU A 145 -15.72 6.62 -10.45
CA GLU A 145 -15.93 6.41 -11.87
C GLU A 145 -16.71 5.11 -12.16
N SER A 146 -17.28 5.02 -13.36
CA SER A 146 -17.97 3.81 -13.79
C SER A 146 -16.99 2.63 -13.83
N ASP A 147 -17.45 1.46 -13.42
CA ASP A 147 -16.71 0.20 -13.29
C ASP A 147 -15.75 0.11 -12.09
N GLU A 148 -15.69 1.13 -11.23
CA GLU A 148 -14.93 1.05 -9.97
C GLU A 148 -15.70 0.30 -8.89
N ILE A 149 -14.96 -0.34 -7.98
CA ILE A 149 -15.54 -0.98 -6.79
C ILE A 149 -15.71 0.10 -5.71
N VAL A 150 -16.90 0.19 -5.17
CA VAL A 150 -17.27 1.21 -4.17
C VAL A 150 -17.90 0.58 -2.94
N ILE A 151 -17.81 1.32 -1.84
CA ILE A 151 -18.65 1.10 -0.68
C ILE A 151 -19.77 2.14 -0.75
N ALA A 152 -20.99 1.66 -0.79
CA ALA A 152 -22.18 2.49 -0.88
C ALA A 152 -23.16 2.18 0.26
N LEU A 153 -23.81 3.20 0.78
CA LEU A 153 -24.94 3.08 1.70
C LEU A 153 -26.22 3.03 0.88
N VAL A 154 -27.09 2.09 1.17
CA VAL A 154 -28.36 1.92 0.46
C VAL A 154 -29.51 1.94 1.45
N ASN A 155 -30.50 2.82 1.22
CA ASN A 155 -31.71 2.98 2.05
C ASN A 155 -31.43 3.27 3.54
N GLY A 156 -30.33 3.97 3.83
CA GLY A 156 -29.97 4.28 5.20
C GLY A 156 -29.52 3.06 6.03
N ASN A 157 -29.21 1.95 5.39
CA ASN A 157 -28.75 0.72 6.01
C ASN A 157 -27.22 0.59 5.97
N ASP A 158 -26.74 -0.61 6.26
CA ASP A 158 -25.33 -0.94 6.25
C ASP A 158 -24.68 -0.71 4.87
N GLY A 159 -23.39 -0.44 4.90
CA GLY A 159 -22.60 -0.28 3.68
C GLY A 159 -22.49 -1.58 2.88
N VAL A 160 -22.67 -1.49 1.58
CA VAL A 160 -22.50 -2.59 0.62
C VAL A 160 -21.28 -2.36 -0.25
N CYS A 161 -20.54 -3.43 -0.56
CA CYS A 161 -19.45 -3.41 -1.53
C CYS A 161 -19.99 -3.86 -2.89
N LYS A 162 -19.88 -3.02 -3.93
CA LYS A 162 -20.41 -3.28 -5.27
C LYS A 162 -19.57 -2.60 -6.34
N ARG A 163 -19.68 -3.05 -7.59
CA ARG A 163 -19.16 -2.34 -8.75
C ARG A 163 -20.18 -1.29 -9.18
N LEU A 164 -19.74 -0.04 -9.24
CA LEU A 164 -20.55 1.08 -9.71
C LEU A 164 -20.64 1.06 -11.23
N LYS A 165 -21.82 1.27 -11.77
CA LYS A 165 -22.06 1.58 -13.19
C LYS A 165 -22.88 2.85 -13.27
N LYS A 166 -22.36 3.85 -13.99
CA LYS A 166 -23.06 5.10 -14.23
C LYS A 166 -23.68 5.13 -15.62
N TYR A 167 -24.90 5.59 -15.71
CA TYR A 167 -25.63 5.85 -16.94
C TYR A 167 -26.03 7.33 -16.97
N ALA A 168 -26.63 7.79 -18.06
CA ALA A 168 -27.01 9.21 -18.23
C ALA A 168 -27.95 9.72 -17.11
N ASP A 169 -28.94 8.89 -16.72
CA ASP A 169 -29.98 9.28 -15.75
C ASP A 169 -30.17 8.23 -14.63
N SER A 170 -29.19 7.39 -14.41
CA SER A 170 -29.27 6.33 -13.39
C SER A 170 -27.90 5.80 -13.02
N ILE A 171 -27.84 5.07 -11.90
CA ILE A 171 -26.70 4.27 -11.52
C ILE A 171 -27.12 2.83 -11.26
N ALA A 172 -26.18 1.90 -11.41
CA ALA A 172 -26.35 0.53 -10.94
C ALA A 172 -25.23 0.16 -9.98
N LEU A 173 -25.58 -0.54 -8.91
CA LEU A 173 -24.65 -1.22 -8.01
C LEU A 173 -24.70 -2.72 -8.34
N ILE A 174 -23.60 -3.20 -8.92
CA ILE A 174 -23.51 -4.55 -9.52
C ILE A 174 -22.65 -5.43 -8.64
N SER A 175 -23.17 -6.58 -8.24
CA SER A 175 -22.40 -7.65 -7.62
C SER A 175 -21.47 -8.28 -8.65
N LEU A 176 -20.27 -8.74 -8.25
CA LEU A 176 -19.41 -9.54 -9.13
C LEU A 176 -19.93 -10.98 -9.25
N ASN A 177 -20.56 -11.47 -8.19
CA ASN A 177 -21.21 -12.78 -8.20
C ASN A 177 -22.53 -12.71 -9.01
N PRO A 178 -22.64 -13.47 -10.12
CA PRO A 178 -23.79 -13.43 -10.99
C PRO A 178 -25.10 -13.96 -10.36
N ASN A 179 -25.01 -14.60 -9.19
CA ASN A 179 -26.20 -15.05 -8.45
C ASN A 179 -26.97 -13.89 -7.78
N TYR A 180 -26.40 -12.68 -7.80
CA TYR A 180 -27.02 -11.50 -7.23
C TYR A 180 -27.45 -10.54 -8.32
N GLU A 181 -28.70 -10.14 -8.31
CA GLU A 181 -29.23 -9.15 -9.25
C GLU A 181 -28.63 -7.75 -9.00
N PRO A 182 -28.37 -6.97 -10.06
CA PRO A 182 -27.96 -5.58 -9.93
C PRO A 182 -29.06 -4.73 -9.29
N MET A 183 -28.64 -3.77 -8.45
CA MET A 183 -29.50 -2.76 -7.89
C MET A 183 -29.46 -1.52 -8.80
N TYR A 184 -30.59 -1.14 -9.36
CA TYR A 184 -30.71 0.04 -10.21
C TYR A 184 -31.37 1.19 -9.43
N PHE A 185 -30.87 2.39 -9.63
CA PHE A 185 -31.41 3.60 -9.02
C PHE A 185 -31.52 4.69 -10.08
N SER A 186 -32.75 5.16 -10.34
CA SER A 186 -32.97 6.34 -11.15
C SER A 186 -32.53 7.60 -10.42
N ARG A 187 -32.41 8.72 -11.14
CA ARG A 187 -32.04 10.01 -10.56
C ARG A 187 -33.02 10.44 -9.44
N GLU A 188 -34.32 10.19 -9.63
CA GLU A 188 -35.36 10.49 -8.65
C GLU A 188 -35.21 9.60 -7.39
N GLU A 189 -34.88 8.31 -7.57
CA GLU A 189 -34.68 7.38 -6.47
C GLU A 189 -33.40 7.67 -5.68
N ILE A 190 -32.39 8.25 -6.28
CA ILE A 190 -31.17 8.67 -5.58
C ILE A 190 -31.50 9.82 -4.61
N ASP A 191 -32.38 10.72 -4.99
CA ASP A 191 -32.80 11.83 -4.15
C ASP A 191 -33.76 11.39 -3.02
N GLU A 192 -34.66 10.41 -3.28
CA GLU A 192 -35.65 9.91 -2.33
C GLU A 192 -35.15 8.79 -1.42
N LYS A 193 -34.35 7.90 -1.95
CA LYS A 193 -33.72 6.79 -1.23
C LYS A 193 -32.19 7.06 -1.19
N PRO A 194 -31.66 7.46 -0.04
CA PRO A 194 -30.28 7.88 0.01
C PRO A 194 -29.32 6.73 -0.37
N VAL A 195 -28.99 6.64 -1.65
CA VAL A 195 -27.82 5.90 -2.14
C VAL A 195 -26.65 6.84 -2.09
N ARG A 196 -25.71 6.56 -1.22
CA ARG A 196 -24.53 7.40 -1.04
C ARG A 196 -23.28 6.58 -1.15
N ILE A 197 -22.39 6.96 -2.04
CA ILE A 197 -21.01 6.43 -2.09
C ILE A 197 -20.26 7.03 -0.91
N ILE A 198 -19.57 6.21 -0.14
CA ILE A 198 -18.74 6.64 0.99
C ILE A 198 -17.26 6.44 0.71
N GLY A 199 -16.92 5.69 -0.32
CA GLY A 199 -15.54 5.54 -0.75
C GLY A 199 -15.36 4.54 -1.89
N LYS A 200 -14.19 4.63 -2.50
CA LYS A 200 -13.70 3.76 -3.57
C LYS A 200 -12.71 2.75 -3.01
N VAL A 201 -12.87 1.50 -3.34
CA VAL A 201 -11.89 0.45 -3.02
C VAL A 201 -10.64 0.64 -3.86
N VAL A 202 -9.49 0.69 -3.21
CA VAL A 202 -8.18 0.89 -3.87
C VAL A 202 -7.24 -0.28 -3.70
N GLU A 203 -7.47 -1.13 -2.69
CA GLU A 203 -6.62 -2.28 -2.40
C GLU A 203 -7.45 -3.39 -1.74
N LEU A 204 -7.10 -4.64 -2.02
CA LEU A 204 -7.65 -5.83 -1.38
C LEU A 204 -6.56 -6.52 -0.58
N ARG A 205 -6.85 -6.91 0.65
CA ARG A 205 -5.96 -7.68 1.52
C ARG A 205 -6.62 -8.97 1.95
N ARG A 206 -5.93 -10.07 1.72
CA ARG A 206 -6.35 -11.41 2.13
C ARG A 206 -5.27 -12.04 2.97
N LYS A 207 -5.64 -12.49 4.18
CA LYS A 207 -4.77 -13.28 5.06
C LYS A 207 -5.05 -14.77 4.80
N PHE A 208 -4.01 -15.57 4.62
CA PHE A 208 -4.08 -17.02 4.44
C PHE A 208 -3.82 -17.73 5.74
#